data_4b4be2098af68ea149d0b10740354bcb
#
_entry.id   4b4be2098af68ea149d0b10740354bcb
#
_cell.length_a   1.000
_cell.length_b   1.000
_cell.length_c   1.000
_cell.angle_alpha   90.00
_cell.angle_beta   90.00
_cell.angle_gamma   90.00
#
_symmetry.space_group_name_H-M   'P 1'
#
loop_
_entity.id
_entity.type
_entity.pdbx_description
1 polymer ?
#
loop_
_entity_poly.entity_id
_entity_poly.type
_entity_poly.pdbx_seq_one_letter_code
_entity_poly.pdbx_strand_id
1 'polypeptide(L)'
;MNHFYIPALGGTLIGLAAILLMATLGRIAGISGIAGRLVEGCARGDRAWRVAFILGLILAPLLIQAIGGSNGIGTPDSSSLQLALAGLCVGIGTRISGGCTSGHGVCGVARLSVRSIVATLVFMACGIATVFAIRHLGWGG
;
A
#
# COMPACT_ATOMS: atom_id res chain seq x y z
N MET A 1 -20.03 -4.17 -18.87
CA MET A 1 -20.35 -3.06 -17.96
C MET A 1 -19.91 -3.30 -16.51
N ASN A 2 -19.59 -4.53 -16.10
CA ASN A 2 -19.23 -4.84 -14.70
C ASN A 2 -17.77 -4.53 -14.31
N HIS A 3 -16.91 -4.16 -15.26
CA HIS A 3 -15.49 -3.92 -15.02
C HIS A 3 -15.17 -2.67 -14.19
N PHE A 4 -16.08 -1.70 -14.09
CA PHE A 4 -15.85 -0.47 -13.35
C PHE A 4 -16.45 -0.48 -11.93
N TYR A 5 -17.50 -1.27 -11.69
CA TYR A 5 -18.18 -1.28 -10.39
C TYR A 5 -17.34 -1.92 -9.29
N ILE A 6 -16.63 -3.01 -9.59
CA ILE A 6 -15.81 -3.71 -8.59
C ILE A 6 -14.64 -2.85 -8.11
N PRO A 7 -13.83 -2.23 -9.01
CA PRO A 7 -12.78 -1.29 -8.56
C PRO A 7 -13.34 -0.06 -7.84
N ALA A 8 -14.48 0.46 -8.26
CA ALA A 8 -15.11 1.60 -7.59
C ALA A 8 -15.54 1.26 -6.16
N LEU A 9 -16.18 0.10 -5.96
CA LEU A 9 -16.54 -0.39 -4.62
C LEU A 9 -15.29 -0.63 -3.77
N GLY A 10 -14.24 -1.22 -4.32
CA GLY A 10 -12.97 -1.39 -3.60
C GLY A 10 -12.37 -0.05 -3.17
N GLY A 11 -12.34 0.93 -4.06
CA GLY A 11 -11.83 2.27 -3.78
C GLY A 11 -12.65 3.00 -2.71
N THR A 12 -13.97 2.90 -2.75
CA THR A 12 -14.85 3.50 -1.72
C THR A 12 -14.66 2.84 -0.35
N LEU A 13 -14.50 1.53 -0.28
CA LEU A 13 -14.22 0.82 0.97
C LEU A 13 -12.87 1.23 1.58
N ILE A 14 -11.83 1.35 0.75
CA ILE A 14 -10.51 1.83 1.19
C ILE A 14 -10.62 3.28 1.71
N GLY A 15 -11.32 4.14 0.99
CA GLY A 15 -11.55 5.52 1.40
C GLY A 15 -12.30 5.64 2.72
N LEU A 16 -13.38 4.87 2.89
CA LEU A 16 -14.14 4.82 4.14
C LEU A 16 -13.30 4.30 5.30
N ALA A 17 -12.50 3.24 5.10
CA ALA A 17 -11.60 2.73 6.13
C ALA A 17 -10.57 3.78 6.56
N ALA A 18 -10.01 4.53 5.60
CA ALA A 18 -9.07 5.61 5.89
C ALA A 18 -9.73 6.77 6.66
N ILE A 19 -10.95 7.15 6.30
CA ILE A 19 -11.73 8.18 7.00
C ILE A 19 -12.06 7.73 8.43
N LEU A 20 -12.54 6.51 8.60
CA LEU A 20 -12.84 5.94 9.91
C LEU A 20 -11.61 5.92 10.81
N LEU A 21 -10.45 5.49 10.30
CA LEU A 21 -9.20 5.49 11.05
C LEU A 21 -8.80 6.91 11.49
N MET A 22 -8.96 7.89 10.60
CA MET A 22 -8.66 9.28 10.90
C MET A 22 -9.66 9.87 11.90
N ALA A 23 -10.95 9.58 11.77
CA ALA A 23 -11.99 10.09 12.64
C ALA A 23 -11.94 9.51 14.06
N THR A 24 -11.62 8.21 14.18
CA THR A 24 -11.61 7.52 15.49
C THR A 24 -10.28 7.63 16.22
N LEU A 25 -9.17 7.47 15.51
CA LEU A 25 -7.83 7.44 16.12
C LEU A 25 -6.99 8.68 15.82
N GLY A 26 -7.47 9.60 14.97
CA GLY A 26 -6.69 10.77 14.54
C GLY A 26 -5.41 10.40 13.78
N ARG A 27 -5.34 9.20 13.21
CA ARG A 27 -4.14 8.65 12.58
C ARG A 27 -4.32 8.49 11.07
N ILE A 28 -3.26 8.71 10.32
CA ILE A 28 -3.25 8.50 8.87
C ILE A 28 -3.02 7.02 8.56
N ALA A 29 -3.83 6.45 7.67
CA ALA A 29 -3.72 5.06 7.20
C ALA A 29 -2.49 4.86 6.30
N GLY A 30 -1.29 5.07 6.84
CA GLY A 30 -0.03 4.84 6.13
C GLY A 30 0.61 3.51 6.56
N ILE A 31 0.57 2.49 5.70
CA ILE A 31 1.02 1.13 6.04
C ILE A 31 2.48 1.13 6.51
N SER A 32 3.38 1.84 5.82
CA SER A 32 4.80 1.92 6.20
C SER A 32 5.00 2.56 7.59
N GLY A 33 4.23 3.58 7.93
CA GLY A 33 4.28 4.23 9.23
C GLY A 33 3.69 3.35 10.36
N ILE A 34 2.64 2.59 10.05
CA ILE A 34 2.03 1.63 10.99
C ILE A 34 3.00 0.48 11.27
N ALA A 35 3.52 -0.16 10.22
CA ALA A 35 4.46 -1.28 10.31
C ALA A 35 5.80 -0.84 10.91
N GLY A 36 6.37 0.27 10.46
CA GLY A 36 7.65 0.77 10.95
C GLY A 36 7.66 1.00 12.46
N ARG A 37 6.61 1.61 12.99
CA ARG A 37 6.50 1.83 14.46
C ARG A 37 6.27 0.56 15.27
N LEU A 38 5.73 -0.51 14.66
CA LEU A 38 5.68 -1.82 15.33
C LEU A 38 7.06 -2.44 15.49
N VAL A 39 7.93 -2.27 14.49
CA VAL A 39 9.32 -2.79 14.50
C VAL A 39 10.20 -1.96 15.42
N GLU A 40 10.08 -0.63 15.39
CA GLU A 40 10.87 0.30 16.23
C GLU A 40 10.48 0.26 17.71
N GLY A 41 9.33 -0.28 18.04
CA GLY A 41 8.75 -0.27 19.36
C GLY A 41 7.78 0.90 19.56
N CYS A 42 6.58 0.58 19.96
CA CYS A 42 5.53 1.55 20.28
C CYS A 42 4.99 1.28 21.68
N ALA A 43 4.39 2.31 22.30
CA ALA A 43 3.75 2.18 23.61
C ALA A 43 2.68 1.06 23.57
N ARG A 44 2.50 0.36 24.70
CA ARG A 44 1.58 -0.80 24.77
C ARG A 44 0.17 -0.48 24.30
N GLY A 45 -0.36 0.71 24.58
CA GLY A 45 -1.69 1.13 24.14
C GLY A 45 -1.80 1.41 22.63
N ASP A 46 -0.70 1.72 21.96
CA ASP A 46 -0.66 2.05 20.53
C ASP A 46 -0.36 0.81 19.64
N ARG A 47 -0.04 -0.32 20.27
CA ARG A 47 0.35 -1.55 19.58
C ARG A 47 -0.83 -2.35 19.08
N ALA A 48 -1.89 -2.45 19.88
CA ALA A 48 -3.03 -3.32 19.59
C ALA A 48 -3.75 -2.97 18.28
N TRP A 49 -4.08 -1.71 18.06
CA TRP A 49 -4.76 -1.29 16.83
C TRP A 49 -3.88 -1.43 15.57
N ARG A 50 -2.55 -1.26 15.71
CA ARG A 50 -1.60 -1.44 14.60
C ARG A 50 -1.51 -2.90 14.18
N VAL A 51 -1.43 -3.80 15.16
CA VAL A 51 -1.44 -5.25 14.91
C VAL A 51 -2.77 -5.65 14.29
N ALA A 52 -3.89 -5.18 14.81
CA ALA A 52 -5.22 -5.45 14.26
C ALA A 52 -5.35 -4.96 12.81
N PHE A 53 -4.81 -3.78 12.50
CA PHE A 53 -4.82 -3.23 11.14
C PHE A 53 -4.01 -4.11 10.17
N ILE A 54 -2.80 -4.52 10.54
CA ILE A 54 -1.94 -5.37 9.68
C ILE A 54 -2.56 -6.76 9.54
N LEU A 55 -3.08 -7.34 10.62
CA LEU A 55 -3.78 -8.62 10.55
C LEU A 55 -5.00 -8.55 9.63
N GLY A 56 -5.81 -7.49 9.72
CA GLY A 56 -6.92 -7.28 8.81
C GLY A 56 -6.48 -7.23 7.34
N LEU A 57 -5.37 -6.56 7.05
CA LEU A 57 -4.82 -6.45 5.70
C LEU A 57 -4.36 -7.81 5.14
N ILE A 58 -3.79 -8.68 5.99
CA ILE A 58 -3.32 -10.01 5.61
C ILE A 58 -4.50 -11.00 5.50
N LEU A 59 -5.43 -10.94 6.46
CA LEU A 59 -6.52 -11.90 6.53
C LEU A 59 -7.62 -11.63 5.49
N ALA A 60 -7.86 -10.38 5.10
CA ALA A 60 -8.94 -10.04 4.17
C ALA A 60 -8.87 -10.80 2.84
N PRO A 61 -7.72 -10.85 2.11
CA PRO A 61 -7.63 -11.61 0.87
C PRO A 61 -7.77 -13.12 1.09
N LEU A 62 -7.27 -13.65 2.22
CA LEU A 62 -7.42 -15.07 2.57
C LEU A 62 -8.89 -15.44 2.83
N LEU A 63 -9.64 -14.58 3.51
CA LEU A 63 -11.06 -14.78 3.74
C LEU A 63 -11.86 -14.73 2.42
N ILE A 64 -11.56 -13.80 1.54
CA ILE A 64 -12.20 -13.71 0.22
C ILE A 64 -11.96 -15.00 -0.58
N GLN A 65 -10.73 -15.51 -0.56
CA GLN A 65 -10.38 -16.77 -1.23
C GLN A 65 -11.12 -17.96 -0.59
N ALA A 66 -11.26 -18.01 0.73
CA ALA A 66 -11.96 -19.08 1.43
C ALA A 66 -13.47 -19.11 1.12
N ILE A 67 -14.08 -17.96 0.83
CA ILE A 67 -15.50 -17.83 0.45
C ILE A 67 -15.73 -18.16 -1.05
N GLY A 68 -14.67 -18.57 -1.77
CA GLY A 68 -14.75 -18.90 -3.20
C GLY A 68 -14.66 -17.70 -4.13
N GLY A 69 -14.27 -16.54 -3.62
CA GLY A 69 -13.98 -15.35 -4.39
C GLY A 69 -12.56 -15.37 -4.97
N SER A 70 -12.37 -14.68 -6.10
CA SER A 70 -11.03 -14.35 -6.59
C SER A 70 -10.44 -13.27 -5.69
N ASN A 71 -9.31 -13.55 -5.03
CA ASN A 71 -8.62 -12.57 -4.20
C ASN A 71 -7.93 -11.44 -5.02
N GLY A 72 -8.00 -11.51 -6.35
CA GLY A 72 -7.36 -10.54 -7.24
C GLY A 72 -5.82 -10.52 -7.16
N ILE A 73 -5.24 -11.38 -6.34
CA ILE A 73 -3.79 -11.54 -6.23
C ILE A 73 -3.37 -12.56 -7.28
N GLY A 74 -2.83 -12.07 -8.40
CA GLY A 74 -2.21 -12.94 -9.40
C GLY A 74 -0.97 -13.63 -8.83
N THR A 75 -0.58 -14.75 -9.41
CA THR A 75 0.73 -15.35 -9.14
C THR A 75 1.81 -14.42 -9.72
N PRO A 76 2.76 -13.94 -8.91
CA PRO A 76 3.85 -13.13 -9.46
C PRO A 76 4.75 -14.01 -10.35
N ASP A 77 4.95 -13.59 -11.59
CA ASP A 77 5.85 -14.24 -12.55
C ASP A 77 7.34 -13.97 -12.22
N SER A 78 7.61 -13.41 -11.05
CA SER A 78 8.95 -13.03 -10.61
C SER A 78 9.52 -14.03 -9.63
N SER A 79 10.86 -14.24 -9.68
CA SER A 79 11.54 -15.11 -8.72
C SER A 79 11.46 -14.55 -7.29
N SER A 80 11.53 -15.43 -6.29
CA SER A 80 11.49 -15.02 -4.87
C SER A 80 12.60 -14.02 -4.51
N LEU A 81 13.75 -14.11 -5.15
CA LEU A 81 14.87 -13.18 -4.96
C LEU A 81 14.55 -11.78 -5.50
N GLN A 82 13.94 -11.71 -6.68
CA GLN A 82 13.50 -10.43 -7.27
C GLN A 82 12.45 -9.74 -6.38
N LEU A 83 11.48 -10.51 -5.86
CA LEU A 83 10.48 -10.00 -4.92
C LEU A 83 11.12 -9.49 -3.62
N ALA A 84 12.11 -10.22 -3.07
CA ALA A 84 12.80 -9.79 -1.87
C ALA A 84 13.59 -8.49 -2.09
N LEU A 85 14.33 -8.38 -3.21
CA LEU A 85 15.07 -7.16 -3.56
C LEU A 85 14.14 -5.98 -3.83
N ALA A 86 13.05 -6.18 -4.55
CA ALA A 86 12.04 -5.15 -4.79
C ALA A 86 11.42 -4.66 -3.47
N GLY A 87 11.06 -5.58 -2.57
CA GLY A 87 10.54 -5.25 -1.24
C GLY A 87 11.53 -4.46 -0.40
N LEU A 88 12.81 -4.81 -0.45
CA LEU A 88 13.88 -4.09 0.24
C LEU A 88 14.02 -2.66 -0.29
N CYS A 89 14.06 -2.48 -1.62
CA CYS A 89 14.14 -1.16 -2.26
C CYS A 89 12.93 -0.28 -1.88
N VAL A 90 11.72 -0.84 -1.94
CA VAL A 90 10.49 -0.13 -1.54
C VAL A 90 10.53 0.22 -0.04
N GLY A 91 10.97 -0.71 0.81
CA GLY A 91 11.10 -0.49 2.24
C GLY A 91 12.04 0.67 2.58
N ILE A 92 13.23 0.69 1.97
CA ILE A 92 14.20 1.79 2.13
C ILE A 92 13.61 3.11 1.58
N GLY A 93 13.02 3.08 0.39
CA GLY A 93 12.42 4.24 -0.25
C GLY A 93 11.31 4.88 0.62
N THR A 94 10.43 4.07 1.19
CA THR A 94 9.36 4.55 2.07
C THR A 94 9.86 5.13 3.39
N ARG A 95 11.01 4.67 3.88
CA ARG A 95 11.66 5.25 5.07
C ARG A 95 12.27 6.61 4.77
N ILE A 96 12.95 6.75 3.64
CA ILE A 96 13.58 8.01 3.23
C ILE A 96 12.53 9.08 2.91
N SER A 97 11.45 8.71 2.20
CA SER A 97 10.37 9.64 1.83
C SER A 97 9.45 10.03 3.00
N GLY A 98 9.53 9.29 4.11
CA GLY A 98 8.68 9.52 5.29
C GLY A 98 7.23 9.02 5.11
N GLY A 99 6.99 8.15 4.13
CA GLY A 99 5.67 7.54 3.90
C GLY A 99 5.64 6.66 2.66
N CYS A 100 4.61 5.84 2.54
CA CYS A 100 4.36 5.01 1.37
C CYS A 100 3.25 5.60 0.50
N THR A 101 2.96 4.91 -0.61
CA THR A 101 1.89 5.31 -1.55
C THR A 101 0.52 5.43 -0.88
N SER A 102 0.19 4.61 0.13
CA SER A 102 -1.08 4.71 0.86
C SER A 102 -1.16 5.98 1.74
N GLY A 103 -0.05 6.38 2.36
CA GLY A 103 0.00 7.61 3.15
C GLY A 103 -0.01 8.88 2.29
N HIS A 104 0.85 8.94 1.29
CA HIS A 104 0.94 10.10 0.38
C HIS A 104 -0.16 10.10 -0.67
N GLY A 105 -0.38 9.00 -1.38
CA GLY A 105 -1.30 8.94 -2.52
C GLY A 105 -2.78 8.98 -2.11
N VAL A 106 -3.17 8.30 -1.03
CA VAL A 106 -4.57 8.29 -0.58
C VAL A 106 -4.83 9.44 0.39
N CYS A 107 -4.22 9.40 1.58
CA CYS A 107 -4.53 10.38 2.61
C CYS A 107 -3.91 11.76 2.37
N GLY A 108 -2.70 11.81 1.83
CA GLY A 108 -1.96 13.06 1.61
C GLY A 108 -2.52 13.87 0.43
N VAL A 109 -2.86 13.20 -0.68
CA VAL A 109 -3.49 13.85 -1.84
C VAL A 109 -4.91 14.30 -1.50
N ALA A 110 -5.69 13.49 -0.79
CA ALA A 110 -7.03 13.87 -0.33
C ALA A 110 -7.03 15.14 0.55
N ARG A 111 -5.91 15.42 1.24
CA ARG A 111 -5.70 16.64 2.03
C ARG A 111 -5.03 17.76 1.25
N LEU A 112 -4.85 17.62 -0.06
CA LEU A 112 -4.19 18.58 -0.95
C LEU A 112 -2.80 19.01 -0.47
N SER A 113 -2.06 18.10 0.18
CA SER A 113 -0.71 18.36 0.63
C SER A 113 0.26 18.40 -0.55
N VAL A 114 0.88 19.54 -0.82
CA VAL A 114 1.86 19.70 -1.91
C VAL A 114 2.98 18.67 -1.83
N ARG A 115 3.52 18.41 -0.63
CA ARG A 115 4.54 17.39 -0.42
C ARG A 115 4.06 16.01 -0.87
N SER A 116 2.82 15.67 -0.56
CA SER A 116 2.25 14.36 -0.91
C SER A 116 1.95 14.25 -2.41
N ILE A 117 1.52 15.33 -3.03
CA ILE A 117 1.30 15.40 -4.49
C ILE A 117 2.63 15.18 -5.20
N VAL A 118 3.69 15.91 -4.82
CA VAL A 118 5.02 15.74 -5.41
C VAL A 118 5.55 14.32 -5.20
N ALA A 119 5.45 13.77 -3.99
CA ALA A 119 5.87 12.40 -3.71
C ALA A 119 5.10 11.39 -4.57
N THR A 120 3.79 11.57 -4.75
CA THR A 120 2.95 10.71 -5.59
C THR A 120 3.39 10.78 -7.05
N LEU A 121 3.62 11.97 -7.58
CA LEU A 121 4.11 12.15 -8.96
C LEU A 121 5.46 11.49 -9.18
N VAL A 122 6.39 11.62 -8.23
CA VAL A 122 7.73 11.03 -8.32
C VAL A 122 7.65 9.50 -8.37
N PHE A 123 6.94 8.85 -7.45
CA PHE A 123 6.89 7.39 -7.50
C PHE A 123 6.07 6.84 -8.67
N MET A 124 5.04 7.57 -9.15
CA MET A 124 4.35 7.21 -10.39
C MET A 124 5.28 7.29 -11.60
N ALA A 125 6.05 8.37 -11.72
CA ALA A 125 7.04 8.53 -12.80
C ALA A 125 8.11 7.44 -12.74
N CYS A 126 8.66 7.15 -11.55
CA CYS A 126 9.63 6.06 -11.37
C CYS A 126 9.04 4.69 -11.73
N GLY A 127 7.79 4.42 -11.35
CA GLY A 127 7.10 3.18 -11.70
C GLY A 127 6.93 3.02 -13.21
N ILE A 128 6.47 4.06 -13.89
CA ILE A 128 6.33 4.09 -15.36
C ILE A 128 7.70 3.88 -16.02
N ALA A 129 8.73 4.58 -15.58
CA ALA A 129 10.09 4.45 -16.12
C ALA A 129 10.64 3.04 -15.92
N THR A 130 10.42 2.43 -14.76
CA THR A 130 10.86 1.05 -14.47
C THR A 130 10.17 0.04 -15.39
N VAL A 131 8.85 0.13 -15.53
CA VAL A 131 8.09 -0.77 -16.42
C VAL A 131 8.51 -0.58 -17.88
N PHE A 132 8.71 0.68 -18.29
CA PHE A 132 9.21 0.98 -19.64
C PHE A 132 10.59 0.37 -19.87
N ALA A 133 11.53 0.54 -18.93
CA ALA A 133 12.86 -0.01 -19.01
C ALA A 133 12.86 -1.56 -19.11
N ILE A 134 12.09 -2.23 -18.26
CA ILE A 134 11.98 -3.69 -18.27
C ILE A 134 11.42 -4.20 -19.61
N ARG A 135 10.37 -3.55 -20.14
CA ARG A 135 9.72 -3.98 -21.39
C ARG A 135 10.55 -3.71 -22.65
N HIS A 136 11.33 -2.63 -22.68
CA HIS A 136 12.05 -2.20 -23.89
C HIS A 136 13.54 -2.54 -23.87
N LEU A 137 14.16 -2.69 -22.72
CA LEU A 137 15.57 -3.06 -22.58
C LEU A 137 15.81 -4.57 -22.42
N GLY A 138 14.74 -5.39 -22.56
CA GLY A 138 14.87 -6.85 -22.60
C GLY A 138 15.30 -7.51 -21.28
N TRP A 139 15.12 -6.84 -20.16
CA TRP A 139 15.43 -7.38 -18.84
C TRP A 139 14.27 -8.23 -18.24
N GLY A 140 13.24 -8.48 -19.01
CA GLY A 140 12.08 -9.28 -18.66
C GLY A 140 11.99 -10.49 -19.60
N GLY A 141 12.95 -11.42 -19.53
CA GLY A 141 12.87 -12.74 -20.13
C GLY A 141 12.35 -13.75 -19.13
#